data_341e5dfc3e906aeab045a915efbd1396
#
_entry.id   341e5dfc3e906aeab045a915efbd1396
#
_cell.length_a   1.000
_cell.length_b   1.000
_cell.length_c   1.000
_cell.angle_alpha   90.00
_cell.angle_beta   90.00
_cell.angle_gamma   90.00
#
_symmetry.space_group_name_H-M   'P 1'
#
loop_
_entity.id
_entity.type
_entity.pdbx_description
1 polymer ?
#
loop_
_entity_poly.entity_id
_entity_poly.type
_entity_poly.pdbx_seq_one_letter_code
_entity_poly.pdbx_strand_id
1 'polypeptide(L)'
;MAEVQLQQSGAELVKPGASVKLSCTASGFNIKVTYMQWVRQRPEQGLEWIGRIVPANGYFDFDPKFQGKATITADTSSNTAYLQLSSLTSEDTAVYYCSRWYYGNSPYFDYWGQGTTVTVSS
;
A
#
# COMPACT_ATOMS: atom_id res chain seq x y z
N MET A 1 15.36 21.51 -4.34
CA MET A 1 14.76 20.33 -5.00
C MET A 1 14.14 19.44 -3.96
N ALA A 2 12.88 19.14 -4.13
CA ALA A 2 12.18 18.28 -3.18
C ALA A 2 12.64 16.84 -3.34
N GLU A 3 12.91 16.19 -2.23
CA GLU A 3 13.26 14.79 -2.20
C GLU A 3 11.99 13.94 -2.30
N VAL A 4 12.04 12.88 -3.10
CA VAL A 4 10.92 11.96 -3.22
C VAL A 4 10.84 11.09 -1.97
N GLN A 5 9.67 11.06 -1.35
CA GLN A 5 9.44 10.24 -0.17
C GLN A 5 8.04 9.64 -0.22
N LEU A 6 7.92 8.44 0.33
CA LEU A 6 6.66 7.77 0.58
C LEU A 6 6.59 7.49 2.07
N GLN A 7 5.70 8.20 2.76
CA GLN A 7 5.56 8.10 4.21
C GLN A 7 4.34 7.28 4.56
N GLN A 8 4.54 6.15 5.20
CA GLN A 8 3.45 5.26 5.56
C GLN A 8 2.99 5.49 7.00
N SER A 9 1.73 5.12 7.26
CA SER A 9 1.13 5.25 8.58
C SER A 9 1.78 4.30 9.58
N GLY A 10 1.50 4.54 10.87
CA GLY A 10 2.13 3.81 11.96
C GLY A 10 1.61 2.40 12.15
N ALA A 11 2.31 1.64 12.97
CA ALA A 11 2.00 0.25 13.25
C ALA A 11 0.59 0.08 13.79
N GLU A 12 -0.04 -1.05 13.44
CA GLU A 12 -1.39 -1.41 13.88
C GLU A 12 -1.36 -2.73 14.62
N LEU A 13 -1.98 -2.75 15.79
CA LEU A 13 -2.19 -3.98 16.55
C LEU A 13 -3.70 -4.17 16.69
N VAL A 14 -4.24 -5.20 16.05
CA VAL A 14 -5.68 -5.38 15.93
C VAL A 14 -6.08 -6.82 16.24
N LYS A 15 -7.36 -7.03 16.46
CA LYS A 15 -7.93 -8.34 16.75
C LYS A 15 -8.42 -9.01 15.49
N PRO A 16 -8.51 -10.36 15.47
CA PRO A 16 -9.12 -11.08 14.35
C PRO A 16 -10.52 -10.55 14.04
N GLY A 17 -10.83 -10.44 12.77
CA GLY A 17 -12.11 -9.90 12.29
C GLY A 17 -12.12 -8.40 12.12
N ALA A 18 -11.11 -7.69 12.61
CA ALA A 18 -11.04 -6.23 12.49
C ALA A 18 -10.68 -5.79 11.07
N SER A 19 -10.78 -4.49 10.84
CA SER A 19 -10.35 -3.85 9.61
C SER A 19 -9.34 -2.77 9.93
N VAL A 20 -8.42 -2.51 9.00
CA VAL A 20 -7.47 -1.41 9.11
C VAL A 20 -7.43 -0.66 7.78
N LYS A 21 -7.05 0.61 7.84
CA LYS A 21 -6.82 1.41 6.64
C LYS A 21 -5.43 2.00 6.75
N LEU A 22 -4.54 1.54 5.89
CA LEU A 22 -3.15 1.99 5.85
C LEU A 22 -3.02 3.12 4.85
N SER A 23 -2.14 4.07 5.11
CA SER A 23 -1.92 5.19 4.21
C SER A 23 -0.46 5.27 3.77
N CYS A 24 -0.27 5.87 2.61
CA CYS A 24 1.03 6.09 1.99
C CYS A 24 0.98 7.48 1.38
N THR A 25 1.57 8.46 2.05
CA THR A 25 1.54 9.84 1.62
C THR A 25 2.82 10.17 0.86
N ALA A 26 2.66 10.66 -0.36
CA ALA A 26 3.77 11.00 -1.22
C ALA A 26 4.18 12.44 -1.02
N SER A 27 5.48 12.70 -1.10
CA SER A 27 6.01 14.05 -1.18
C SER A 27 7.11 14.09 -2.24
N GLY A 28 7.31 15.26 -2.83
CA GLY A 28 8.31 15.44 -3.88
C GLY A 28 7.82 15.07 -5.28
N PHE A 29 6.57 14.61 -5.42
CA PHE A 29 5.96 14.33 -6.72
C PHE A 29 4.45 14.26 -6.57
N ASN A 30 3.75 14.29 -7.70
CA ASN A 30 2.29 14.17 -7.73
C ASN A 30 1.94 12.73 -8.11
N ILE A 31 1.12 12.07 -7.30
CA ILE A 31 0.77 10.65 -7.54
C ILE A 31 0.00 10.44 -8.85
N LYS A 32 -0.54 11.49 -9.45
CA LYS A 32 -1.22 11.40 -10.75
C LYS A 32 -0.32 10.99 -11.90
N VAL A 33 1.02 11.15 -11.76
CA VAL A 33 1.97 10.80 -12.82
C VAL A 33 2.58 9.41 -12.61
N THR A 34 2.05 8.65 -11.67
CA THR A 34 2.54 7.33 -11.32
C THR A 34 1.39 6.37 -11.17
N TYR A 35 1.70 5.08 -10.99
CA TYR A 35 0.77 4.23 -10.27
C TYR A 35 1.43 3.75 -8.99
N MET A 36 0.61 3.44 -8.00
CA MET A 36 1.07 3.06 -6.67
C MET A 36 0.69 1.61 -6.43
N GLN A 37 1.62 0.81 -5.91
CA GLN A 37 1.33 -0.57 -5.57
C GLN A 37 1.48 -0.81 -4.09
N TRP A 38 0.82 -1.87 -3.63
CA TRP A 38 0.96 -2.38 -2.28
C TRP A 38 1.44 -3.82 -2.33
N VAL A 39 2.43 -4.13 -1.49
CA VAL A 39 2.93 -5.49 -1.30
C VAL A 39 3.01 -5.75 0.19
N ARG A 40 3.09 -7.02 0.58
CA ARG A 40 3.30 -7.36 1.98
C ARG A 40 4.37 -8.43 2.11
N GLN A 41 4.96 -8.49 3.27
CA GLN A 41 5.90 -9.55 3.62
C GLN A 41 5.48 -10.13 4.97
N ARG A 42 5.00 -11.37 4.94
CA ARG A 42 4.70 -12.11 6.16
C ARG A 42 6.00 -12.64 6.76
N PRO A 43 6.03 -12.90 8.08
CA PRO A 43 7.27 -13.39 8.71
C PRO A 43 7.82 -14.60 7.96
N GLU A 44 9.12 -14.55 7.66
CA GLU A 44 9.86 -15.61 6.99
C GLU A 44 9.33 -16.02 5.60
N GLN A 45 8.55 -15.15 4.98
CA GLN A 45 8.01 -15.35 3.65
C GLN A 45 8.60 -14.31 2.70
N GLY A 46 8.45 -14.52 1.39
CA GLY A 46 8.83 -13.53 0.39
C GLY A 46 7.79 -12.43 0.25
N LEU A 47 8.08 -11.46 -0.60
CA LEU A 47 7.14 -10.40 -0.91
C LEU A 47 5.95 -10.96 -1.69
N GLU A 48 4.78 -10.44 -1.36
CA GLU A 48 3.51 -10.83 -1.94
C GLU A 48 2.84 -9.60 -2.51
N TRP A 49 2.53 -9.61 -3.81
CA TRP A 49 1.85 -8.46 -4.44
C TRP A 49 0.39 -8.47 -4.02
N ILE A 50 -0.11 -7.30 -3.58
CA ILE A 50 -1.53 -7.14 -3.21
C ILE A 50 -2.30 -6.51 -4.36
N GLY A 51 -1.86 -5.37 -4.86
CA GLY A 51 -2.54 -4.68 -5.92
C GLY A 51 -1.94 -3.32 -6.20
N ARG A 52 -2.59 -2.59 -7.09
CA ARG A 52 -2.13 -1.26 -7.49
C ARG A 52 -3.32 -0.34 -7.75
N ILE A 53 -3.04 0.95 -7.77
CA ILE A 53 -4.01 1.95 -8.17
C ILE A 53 -3.34 2.94 -9.11
N VAL A 54 -4.11 3.42 -10.09
CA VAL A 54 -3.73 4.52 -10.99
C VAL A 54 -4.48 5.75 -10.50
N PRO A 55 -3.84 6.63 -9.71
CA PRO A 55 -4.57 7.73 -9.08
C PRO A 55 -5.22 8.70 -10.07
N ALA A 56 -4.66 8.83 -11.26
CA ALA A 56 -5.17 9.77 -12.25
C ALA A 56 -6.62 9.45 -12.67
N ASN A 57 -7.01 8.18 -12.65
CA ASN A 57 -8.36 7.79 -13.09
C ASN A 57 -9.09 6.88 -12.12
N GLY A 58 -8.44 6.53 -10.99
CA GLY A 58 -9.05 5.67 -9.98
C GLY A 58 -9.07 4.19 -10.31
N TYR A 59 -8.53 3.79 -11.46
CA TYR A 59 -8.46 2.37 -11.80
C TYR A 59 -7.60 1.63 -10.78
N PHE A 60 -8.09 0.48 -10.31
CA PHE A 60 -7.29 -0.36 -9.44
C PHE A 60 -7.50 -1.82 -9.79
N ASP A 61 -6.49 -2.63 -9.51
CA ASP A 61 -6.63 -4.08 -9.58
C ASP A 61 -5.83 -4.71 -8.43
N PHE A 62 -6.07 -5.98 -8.19
CA PHE A 62 -5.47 -6.68 -7.07
C PHE A 62 -5.37 -8.16 -7.39
N ASP A 63 -4.48 -8.86 -6.67
CA ASP A 63 -4.36 -10.30 -6.79
C ASP A 63 -5.66 -10.95 -6.32
N PRO A 64 -6.24 -11.88 -7.09
CA PRO A 64 -7.52 -12.52 -6.74
C PRO A 64 -7.60 -13.10 -5.32
N LYS A 65 -6.48 -13.49 -4.73
CA LYS A 65 -6.51 -14.04 -3.37
C LYS A 65 -6.87 -13.00 -2.31
N PHE A 66 -6.86 -11.71 -2.66
CA PHE A 66 -7.29 -10.64 -1.76
C PHE A 66 -8.73 -10.20 -2.03
N GLN A 67 -9.45 -10.94 -2.87
CA GLN A 67 -10.86 -10.68 -3.15
C GLN A 67 -11.65 -10.66 -1.83
N GLY A 68 -12.42 -9.59 -1.61
CA GLY A 68 -13.20 -9.42 -0.39
C GLY A 68 -12.38 -9.00 0.82
N LYS A 69 -11.06 -8.86 0.69
CA LYS A 69 -10.19 -8.47 1.78
C LYS A 69 -9.56 -7.10 1.57
N ALA A 70 -9.11 -6.80 0.35
CA ALA A 70 -8.35 -5.58 0.07
C ALA A 70 -9.14 -4.60 -0.79
N THR A 71 -9.08 -3.32 -0.44
CA THR A 71 -9.61 -2.23 -1.24
C THR A 71 -8.51 -1.17 -1.34
N ILE A 72 -8.20 -0.74 -2.56
CA ILE A 72 -7.14 0.23 -2.80
C ILE A 72 -7.77 1.50 -3.35
N THR A 73 -7.48 2.63 -2.70
CA THR A 73 -8.00 3.94 -3.10
C THR A 73 -6.88 4.96 -3.10
N ALA A 74 -7.17 6.14 -3.63
CA ALA A 74 -6.23 7.25 -3.61
C ALA A 74 -6.99 8.55 -3.51
N ASP A 75 -6.39 9.53 -2.83
CA ASP A 75 -6.88 10.89 -2.75
C ASP A 75 -5.80 11.78 -3.35
N THR A 76 -6.05 12.26 -4.56
CA THR A 76 -5.07 13.10 -5.27
C THR A 76 -4.92 14.48 -4.64
N SER A 77 -5.92 14.96 -3.92
CA SER A 77 -5.83 16.26 -3.25
C SER A 77 -4.86 16.23 -2.06
N SER A 78 -4.74 15.07 -1.40
CA SER A 78 -3.80 14.91 -0.29
C SER A 78 -2.55 14.11 -0.70
N ASN A 79 -2.46 13.73 -1.98
CA ASN A 79 -1.32 12.99 -2.52
C ASN A 79 -1.07 11.69 -1.77
N THR A 80 -2.14 10.96 -1.42
CA THR A 80 -2.09 9.79 -0.55
C THR A 80 -2.78 8.61 -1.20
N ALA A 81 -2.14 7.43 -1.12
CA ALA A 81 -2.75 6.16 -1.49
C ALA A 81 -3.13 5.40 -0.22
N TYR A 82 -4.19 4.60 -0.31
CA TYR A 82 -4.72 3.86 0.84
C TYR A 82 -4.88 2.39 0.51
N LEU A 83 -4.64 1.54 1.50
CA LEU A 83 -4.97 0.13 1.46
C LEU A 83 -5.88 -0.17 2.64
N GLN A 84 -7.10 -0.58 2.36
CA GLN A 84 -8.03 -1.02 3.40
C GLN A 84 -8.08 -2.53 3.39
N LEU A 85 -7.87 -3.14 4.56
CA LEU A 85 -7.92 -4.58 4.75
C LEU A 85 -9.04 -4.88 5.72
N SER A 86 -9.85 -5.89 5.39
CA SER A 86 -10.99 -6.27 6.22
C SER A 86 -10.90 -7.75 6.59
N SER A 87 -11.70 -8.15 7.58
CA SER A 87 -11.80 -9.55 8.02
C SER A 87 -10.42 -10.15 8.30
N LEU A 88 -9.62 -9.41 9.05
CA LEU A 88 -8.24 -9.78 9.31
C LEU A 88 -8.13 -11.05 10.14
N THR A 89 -7.14 -11.89 9.78
CA THR A 89 -6.79 -13.09 10.54
C THR A 89 -5.30 -13.04 10.87
N SER A 90 -4.83 -13.98 11.67
CA SER A 90 -3.41 -14.06 12.00
C SER A 90 -2.52 -14.22 10.76
N GLU A 91 -3.07 -14.77 9.67
CA GLU A 91 -2.36 -14.90 8.40
C GLU A 91 -2.06 -13.56 7.76
N ASP A 92 -2.72 -12.49 8.18
CA ASP A 92 -2.52 -11.14 7.65
C ASP A 92 -1.47 -10.35 8.41
N THR A 93 -0.91 -10.92 9.47
CA THR A 93 0.23 -10.31 10.18
C THR A 93 1.41 -10.23 9.23
N ALA A 94 1.87 -9.01 8.98
CA ALA A 94 2.89 -8.76 7.97
C ALA A 94 3.36 -7.31 8.04
N VAL A 95 4.43 -7.01 7.33
CA VAL A 95 4.82 -5.63 7.02
C VAL A 95 4.26 -5.31 5.64
N TYR A 96 3.54 -4.21 5.55
CA TYR A 96 2.89 -3.77 4.33
C TYR A 96 3.66 -2.57 3.76
N TYR A 97 4.05 -2.65 2.50
CA TYR A 97 4.84 -1.62 1.82
C TYR A 97 4.06 -1.03 0.68
N CYS A 98 4.18 0.28 0.47
CA CYS A 98 3.77 0.93 -0.77
C CYS A 98 5.01 1.28 -1.58
N SER A 99 4.86 1.32 -2.90
CA SER A 99 5.90 1.81 -3.79
C SER A 99 5.26 2.44 -5.00
N ARG A 100 6.04 3.22 -5.74
CA ARG A 100 5.52 3.87 -6.93
C ARG A 100 6.16 3.29 -8.18
N TRP A 101 5.37 3.23 -9.25
CA TRP A 101 5.85 3.04 -10.60
C TRP A 101 5.76 4.38 -11.31
N TYR A 102 6.88 4.90 -11.76
CA TYR A 102 6.92 6.18 -12.42
C TYR A 102 7.00 5.97 -13.94
N TYR A 103 6.22 6.74 -14.69
CA TYR A 103 6.16 6.62 -16.16
C TYR A 103 7.27 7.38 -16.89
N GLY A 104 8.37 7.66 -16.22
CA GLY A 104 9.49 8.38 -16.81
C GLY A 104 10.40 7.48 -17.63
N ASN A 105 11.64 7.94 -17.82
CA ASN A 105 12.62 7.27 -18.67
C ASN A 105 13.11 5.94 -18.10
N SER A 106 12.91 5.72 -16.82
CA SER A 106 13.29 4.47 -16.15
C SER A 106 12.04 3.88 -15.50
N PRO A 107 11.20 3.17 -16.28
CA PRO A 107 9.92 2.69 -15.77
C PRO A 107 10.09 1.46 -14.89
N TYR A 108 10.35 1.67 -13.62
CA TYR A 108 10.43 0.60 -12.63
C TYR A 108 10.03 1.16 -11.26
N PHE A 109 9.86 0.28 -10.28
CA PHE A 109 9.53 0.68 -8.92
C PHE A 109 10.77 1.25 -8.27
N ASP A 110 10.87 2.57 -8.22
CA ASP A 110 12.08 3.27 -7.83
C ASP A 110 12.08 3.77 -6.38
N TYR A 111 10.92 3.93 -5.77
CA TYR A 111 10.81 4.39 -4.38
C TYR A 111 9.82 3.54 -3.61
N TRP A 112 10.17 3.27 -2.35
CA TRP A 112 9.39 2.44 -1.44
C TRP A 112 9.14 3.20 -0.15
N GLY A 113 7.98 2.99 0.45
CA GLY A 113 7.72 3.45 1.80
C GLY A 113 8.52 2.63 2.81
N GLN A 114 8.52 3.09 4.05
CA GLN A 114 9.30 2.44 5.12
C GLN A 114 8.64 1.16 5.64
N GLY A 115 7.39 0.93 5.26
CA GLY A 115 6.64 -0.23 5.73
C GLY A 115 5.76 0.09 6.93
N THR A 116 4.61 -0.58 7.00
CA THR A 116 3.70 -0.52 8.15
C THR A 116 3.50 -1.93 8.67
N THR A 117 3.84 -2.17 9.93
CA THR A 117 3.60 -3.46 10.55
C THR A 117 2.16 -3.55 11.01
N VAL A 118 1.48 -4.61 10.57
CA VAL A 118 0.14 -4.96 11.06
C VAL A 118 0.25 -6.28 11.79
N THR A 119 -0.15 -6.30 13.04
CA THR A 119 -0.16 -7.51 13.86
C THR A 119 -1.59 -7.83 14.24
N VAL A 120 -2.04 -9.04 13.90
CA VAL A 120 -3.38 -9.52 14.20
C VAL A 120 -3.26 -10.56 15.28
N SER A 121 -3.78 -10.27 16.48
CA SER A 121 -3.60 -11.11 17.66
C SER A 121 -4.83 -11.06 18.53
N SER A 122 -5.25 -12.22 18.99
CA SER A 122 -6.38 -12.31 19.92
C SER A 122 -6.03 -11.93 21.36
#